data_5044871d2728db94b2c79fac5d96786d
#
_entry.id   5044871d2728db94b2c79fac5d96786d
#
_cell.length_a   1.000
_cell.length_b   1.000
_cell.length_c   1.000
_cell.angle_alpha   90.00
_cell.angle_beta   90.00
_cell.angle_gamma   90.00
#
_symmetry.space_group_name_H-M   'P 1'
#
loop_
_entity.id
_entity.type
_entity.pdbx_description
1 polymer ?
#
loop_
_entity_poly.entity_id
_entity_poly.type
_entity_poly.pdbx_seq_one_letter_code
_entity_poly.pdbx_strand_id
1 'polypeptide(L)'
;DYMSTTSGIGLLSGIMNECCDYMIYPVVNSQNLSLVNFPSFAEENNDEMMKLYSRSQVAVFKDIVWPAVLSTVEKNLIKMTCIMSMQYDYEDLNEPLSSELVYYLKLMNEENAEAGLSTDGKGFSTIEEKLGRDRLYLVDQSNKYKFSVYYSKESDIKETVRLSGTVEAENMHTVTSDFSDGANLLSFADDDVTYIGATIDGFSHTYTEDMRVKGLETALGYSNILCDMSRVSWPENDTDRFEKLSEKFSKYTDTYWQSFKVFEQTTLSECDRRVRNFLALDYNSERKDETVNLTVENAEDTV
;
A
#
# COMPACT_ATOMS: atom_id res chain seq x y z
N ASP A 1 26.02 6.62 -1.25
CA ASP A 1 26.57 5.49 -0.51
C ASP A 1 25.54 4.34 -0.49
N TYR A 2 25.89 3.18 -1.10
CA TYR A 2 25.00 2.03 -1.20
C TYR A 2 24.50 1.51 0.15
N MET A 3 25.35 1.58 1.19
CA MET A 3 25.03 1.13 2.54
C MET A 3 24.00 2.02 3.27
N SER A 4 23.77 3.22 2.78
CA SER A 4 22.77 4.13 3.34
C SER A 4 21.40 4.00 2.67
N THR A 5 21.27 3.11 1.70
CA THR A 5 20.01 2.82 1.00
C THR A 5 19.33 1.59 1.59
N THR A 6 18.05 1.41 1.25
CA THR A 6 17.28 0.22 1.65
C THR A 6 17.92 -1.10 1.16
N SER A 7 18.62 -1.06 0.04
CA SER A 7 19.38 -2.22 -0.46
C SER A 7 20.54 -2.63 0.47
N GLY A 8 21.11 -1.69 1.21
CA GLY A 8 22.18 -1.97 2.16
C GLY A 8 21.77 -2.82 3.36
N ILE A 9 20.49 -2.77 3.74
CA ILE A 9 19.96 -3.56 4.86
C ILE A 9 20.12 -5.06 4.60
N GLY A 10 19.76 -5.53 3.41
CA GLY A 10 19.91 -6.93 3.03
C GLY A 10 21.36 -7.39 2.95
N LEU A 11 22.25 -6.52 2.45
CA LEU A 11 23.69 -6.82 2.41
C LEU A 11 24.25 -6.94 3.83
N LEU A 12 23.88 -6.04 4.74
CA LEU A 12 24.28 -6.10 6.15
C LEU A 12 23.78 -7.38 6.81
N SER A 13 22.51 -7.73 6.61
CA SER A 13 21.93 -8.98 7.12
C SER A 13 22.69 -10.21 6.60
N GLY A 14 23.01 -10.23 5.30
CA GLY A 14 23.82 -11.30 4.69
C GLY A 14 25.21 -11.42 5.29
N ILE A 15 25.92 -10.28 5.50
CA ILE A 15 27.24 -10.26 6.13
C ILE A 15 27.15 -10.77 7.59
N MET A 16 26.17 -10.33 8.34
CA MET A 16 25.98 -10.79 9.72
C MET A 16 25.72 -12.30 9.77
N ASN A 17 24.93 -12.85 8.85
CA ASN A 17 24.65 -14.28 8.77
C ASN A 17 25.94 -15.11 8.50
N GLU A 18 26.86 -14.59 7.71
CA GLU A 18 28.14 -15.27 7.41
C GLU A 18 29.16 -15.11 8.53
N CYS A 19 29.12 -14.02 9.28
CA CYS A 19 30.14 -13.69 10.29
C CYS A 19 29.76 -14.13 11.71
N CYS A 20 28.48 -14.38 11.99
CA CYS A 20 27.99 -14.76 13.31
C CYS A 20 27.74 -16.27 13.39
N ASP A 21 28.13 -16.89 14.49
CA ASP A 21 27.87 -18.32 14.74
C ASP A 21 26.35 -18.64 14.79
N TYR A 22 25.57 -17.69 15.18
CA TYR A 22 24.10 -17.73 15.15
C TYR A 22 23.55 -16.31 15.04
N MET A 23 22.35 -16.18 14.49
CA MET A 23 21.66 -14.91 14.42
C MET A 23 20.16 -15.12 14.72
N ILE A 24 19.65 -14.32 15.65
CA ILE A 24 18.21 -14.28 15.99
C ILE A 24 17.79 -12.82 15.95
N TYR A 25 16.79 -12.51 15.17
CA TYR A 25 16.23 -11.16 15.05
C TYR A 25 14.75 -11.22 14.68
N PRO A 26 13.94 -10.23 15.09
CA PRO A 26 12.53 -10.17 14.74
C PRO A 26 12.35 -9.78 13.27
N VAL A 27 11.24 -10.20 12.70
CA VAL A 27 10.79 -9.77 11.37
C VAL A 27 9.32 -9.37 11.45
N VAL A 28 8.88 -8.51 10.53
CA VAL A 28 7.48 -8.06 10.44
C VAL A 28 6.57 -9.19 9.94
N ASN A 29 7.10 -10.08 9.10
CA ASN A 29 6.37 -11.20 8.49
C ASN A 29 5.09 -10.75 7.76
N SER A 30 5.23 -9.85 6.77
CA SER A 30 4.09 -9.25 6.07
C SER A 30 4.39 -8.99 4.60
N GLN A 31 3.43 -9.36 3.73
CA GLN A 31 3.39 -8.95 2.32
C GLN A 31 2.07 -8.25 2.02
N ASN A 32 2.15 -7.05 1.43
CA ASN A 32 0.98 -6.23 1.11
C ASN A 32 0.94 -5.87 -0.38
N LEU A 33 -0.28 -5.75 -0.90
CA LEU A 33 -0.56 -5.10 -2.18
C LEU A 33 -1.48 -3.90 -1.93
N SER A 34 -0.99 -2.72 -2.25
CA SER A 34 -1.70 -1.45 -2.10
C SER A 34 -2.03 -0.87 -3.47
N LEU A 35 -3.32 -0.71 -3.76
CA LEU A 35 -3.82 -0.12 -5.00
C LEU A 35 -4.34 1.28 -4.67
N VAL A 36 -3.61 2.31 -5.08
CA VAL A 36 -3.92 3.71 -4.79
C VAL A 36 -4.80 4.30 -5.87
N ASN A 37 -5.71 5.20 -5.50
CA ASN A 37 -6.69 5.82 -6.39
C ASN A 37 -7.54 4.77 -7.13
N PHE A 38 -7.94 3.72 -6.39
CA PHE A 38 -8.63 2.56 -6.94
C PHE A 38 -9.75 2.06 -5.99
N PRO A 39 -10.92 1.74 -6.52
CA PRO A 39 -11.37 1.92 -7.90
C PRO A 39 -11.78 3.36 -8.23
N SER A 40 -12.28 3.63 -9.44
CA SER A 40 -12.81 4.93 -9.84
C SER A 40 -14.33 5.00 -9.65
N PHE A 41 -14.82 6.14 -9.16
CA PHE A 41 -16.25 6.39 -8.88
C PHE A 41 -16.85 7.52 -9.73
N ALA A 42 -16.02 8.31 -10.41
CA ALA A 42 -16.46 9.46 -11.22
C ALA A 42 -16.08 9.29 -12.69
N GLU A 43 -16.88 9.88 -13.57
CA GLU A 43 -16.64 9.91 -15.02
C GLU A 43 -15.72 11.08 -15.39
N GLU A 44 -14.48 11.02 -14.92
CA GLU A 44 -13.48 12.05 -15.14
C GLU A 44 -12.68 11.80 -16.41
N ASN A 45 -12.04 12.84 -16.93
CA ASN A 45 -11.14 12.77 -18.09
C ASN A 45 -11.72 11.99 -19.29
N ASN A 46 -13.03 12.13 -19.50
CA ASN A 46 -13.77 11.30 -20.46
C ASN A 46 -13.25 11.42 -21.89
N ASP A 47 -12.77 12.59 -22.33
CA ASP A 47 -12.25 12.79 -23.68
C ASP A 47 -11.03 11.90 -23.95
N GLU A 48 -10.10 11.82 -23.00
CA GLU A 48 -8.92 10.98 -23.12
C GLU A 48 -9.28 9.49 -22.96
N MET A 49 -10.17 9.15 -22.04
CA MET A 49 -10.64 7.78 -21.83
C MET A 49 -11.36 7.24 -23.09
N MET A 50 -12.24 8.03 -23.70
CA MET A 50 -12.90 7.66 -24.96
C MET A 50 -11.91 7.50 -26.12
N LYS A 51 -10.89 8.32 -26.18
CA LYS A 51 -9.83 8.24 -27.21
C LYS A 51 -8.96 6.99 -27.03
N LEU A 52 -8.58 6.65 -25.79
CA LEU A 52 -7.68 5.51 -25.50
C LEU A 52 -8.41 4.18 -25.51
N TYR A 53 -9.61 4.12 -24.92
CA TYR A 53 -10.32 2.87 -24.63
C TYR A 53 -11.68 2.76 -25.31
N SER A 54 -12.17 3.82 -25.96
CA SER A 54 -13.54 3.92 -26.50
C SER A 54 -14.62 3.63 -25.43
N ARG A 55 -14.33 4.00 -24.19
CA ARG A 55 -15.19 3.78 -23.01
C ARG A 55 -14.99 4.93 -22.02
N SER A 56 -15.99 5.15 -21.17
CA SER A 56 -15.86 6.06 -20.02
C SER A 56 -14.92 5.51 -18.94
N GLN A 57 -14.44 6.37 -18.05
CA GLN A 57 -13.54 5.98 -16.97
C GLN A 57 -14.14 4.88 -16.08
N VAL A 58 -15.36 5.06 -15.62
CA VAL A 58 -16.04 4.06 -14.77
C VAL A 58 -16.18 2.73 -15.51
N ALA A 59 -16.54 2.74 -16.79
CA ALA A 59 -16.61 1.52 -17.58
C ALA A 59 -15.26 0.83 -17.78
N VAL A 60 -14.17 1.59 -17.97
CA VAL A 60 -12.81 1.03 -18.05
C VAL A 60 -12.43 0.35 -16.73
N PHE A 61 -12.66 1.00 -15.60
CA PHE A 61 -12.33 0.40 -14.30
C PHE A 61 -13.17 -0.84 -14.00
N LYS A 62 -14.45 -0.81 -14.32
CA LYS A 62 -15.37 -1.89 -14.05
C LYS A 62 -15.17 -3.13 -14.94
N ASP A 63 -15.00 -2.89 -16.25
CA ASP A 63 -15.01 -3.97 -17.24
C ASP A 63 -13.62 -4.49 -17.59
N ILE A 64 -12.57 -3.71 -17.30
CA ILE A 64 -11.20 -4.03 -17.73
C ILE A 64 -10.25 -4.10 -16.53
N VAL A 65 -10.17 -3.02 -15.74
CA VAL A 65 -9.13 -2.91 -14.69
C VAL A 65 -9.42 -3.86 -13.53
N TRP A 66 -10.65 -3.82 -13.00
CA TRP A 66 -11.04 -4.65 -11.86
C TRP A 66 -10.88 -6.16 -12.14
N PRO A 67 -11.39 -6.71 -13.26
CA PRO A 67 -11.20 -8.13 -13.58
C PRO A 67 -9.71 -8.54 -13.74
N ALA A 68 -8.88 -7.66 -14.32
CA ALA A 68 -7.45 -7.94 -14.48
C ALA A 68 -6.70 -7.94 -13.14
N VAL A 69 -7.06 -7.03 -12.23
CA VAL A 69 -6.54 -7.01 -10.86
C VAL A 69 -6.94 -8.28 -10.13
N LEU A 70 -8.23 -8.64 -10.14
CA LEU A 70 -8.72 -9.86 -9.49
C LEU A 70 -8.02 -11.12 -9.99
N SER A 71 -7.83 -11.24 -11.31
CA SER A 71 -7.13 -12.40 -11.88
C SER A 71 -5.72 -12.59 -11.30
N THR A 72 -5.00 -11.49 -11.01
CA THR A 72 -3.67 -11.56 -10.40
C THR A 72 -3.75 -11.84 -8.91
N VAL A 73 -4.70 -11.21 -8.22
CA VAL A 73 -4.95 -11.36 -6.79
C VAL A 73 -5.35 -12.80 -6.43
N GLU A 74 -6.33 -13.35 -7.14
CA GLU A 74 -6.80 -14.73 -6.94
C GLU A 74 -5.71 -15.78 -7.24
N LYS A 75 -4.98 -15.60 -8.35
CA LYS A 75 -3.88 -16.49 -8.74
C LYS A 75 -2.82 -16.62 -7.64
N ASN A 76 -2.53 -15.54 -6.94
CA ASN A 76 -1.48 -15.47 -5.93
C ASN A 76 -2.01 -15.53 -4.49
N LEU A 77 -3.33 -15.64 -4.31
CA LEU A 77 -4.02 -15.61 -3.01
C LEU A 77 -3.71 -14.33 -2.22
N ILE A 78 -3.62 -13.19 -2.89
CA ILE A 78 -3.23 -11.90 -2.30
C ILE A 78 -4.40 -11.31 -1.51
N LYS A 79 -4.12 -10.79 -0.33
CA LYS A 79 -4.97 -9.80 0.32
C LYS A 79 -4.58 -8.42 -0.20
N MET A 80 -5.53 -7.65 -0.72
CA MET A 80 -5.26 -6.32 -1.25
C MET A 80 -5.88 -5.23 -0.38
N THR A 81 -5.26 -4.06 -0.38
CA THR A 81 -5.83 -2.82 0.17
C THR A 81 -6.14 -1.87 -0.97
N CYS A 82 -7.41 -1.53 -1.14
CA CYS A 82 -7.90 -0.58 -2.15
C CYS A 82 -8.00 0.81 -1.51
N ILE A 83 -7.10 1.69 -1.85
CA ILE A 83 -7.03 3.05 -1.29
C ILE A 83 -7.73 3.99 -2.26
N MET A 84 -8.96 4.34 -1.91
CA MET A 84 -9.90 5.03 -2.77
C MET A 84 -9.69 6.54 -2.77
N SER A 85 -9.90 7.17 -3.92
CA SER A 85 -10.22 8.59 -4.04
C SER A 85 -11.64 8.69 -4.58
N MET A 86 -12.50 9.48 -3.95
CA MET A 86 -13.89 9.62 -4.43
C MET A 86 -13.89 10.29 -5.81
N GLN A 87 -13.03 11.28 -5.96
CA GLN A 87 -12.73 11.97 -7.21
C GLN A 87 -11.23 12.26 -7.23
N TYR A 88 -10.59 12.16 -8.39
CA TYR A 88 -9.17 12.50 -8.53
C TYR A 88 -8.98 13.98 -8.90
N ASP A 89 -9.84 14.49 -9.79
CA ASP A 89 -9.83 15.89 -10.22
C ASP A 89 -11.07 16.63 -9.67
N TYR A 90 -10.89 17.35 -8.58
CA TYR A 90 -11.97 18.09 -7.92
C TYR A 90 -12.40 19.38 -8.65
N GLU A 91 -11.77 19.71 -9.78
CA GLU A 91 -12.24 20.75 -10.72
C GLU A 91 -13.15 20.15 -11.82
N ASP A 92 -13.16 18.83 -12.02
CA ASP A 92 -14.09 18.17 -12.92
C ASP A 92 -15.53 18.29 -12.39
N LEU A 93 -16.47 18.53 -13.29
CA LEU A 93 -17.87 18.71 -12.93
C LEU A 93 -18.63 17.40 -12.73
N ASN A 94 -18.01 16.27 -13.05
CA ASN A 94 -18.62 14.95 -12.90
C ASN A 94 -18.44 14.46 -11.47
N GLU A 95 -19.52 14.51 -10.70
CA GLU A 95 -19.52 14.00 -9.32
C GLU A 95 -19.41 12.47 -9.28
N PRO A 96 -18.89 11.91 -8.17
CA PRO A 96 -18.85 10.47 -7.95
C PRO A 96 -20.24 9.82 -8.03
N LEU A 97 -20.30 8.62 -8.59
CA LEU A 97 -21.55 7.86 -8.72
C LEU A 97 -21.78 6.97 -7.50
N SER A 98 -22.84 7.24 -6.75
CA SER A 98 -23.20 6.47 -5.55
C SER A 98 -23.36 4.97 -5.81
N SER A 99 -23.87 4.61 -7.00
CA SER A 99 -24.01 3.21 -7.41
C SER A 99 -22.69 2.49 -7.50
N GLU A 100 -21.65 3.18 -7.95
CA GLU A 100 -20.32 2.59 -8.09
C GLU A 100 -19.64 2.40 -6.71
N LEU A 101 -19.79 3.34 -5.79
CA LEU A 101 -19.30 3.17 -4.43
C LEU A 101 -19.91 1.92 -3.76
N VAL A 102 -21.24 1.80 -3.79
CA VAL A 102 -21.94 0.63 -3.21
C VAL A 102 -21.52 -0.68 -3.90
N TYR A 103 -21.38 -0.65 -5.22
CA TYR A 103 -20.95 -1.81 -6.00
C TYR A 103 -19.54 -2.27 -5.58
N TYR A 104 -18.55 -1.37 -5.55
CA TYR A 104 -17.18 -1.75 -5.23
C TYR A 104 -16.98 -2.10 -3.76
N LEU A 105 -17.63 -1.41 -2.82
CA LEU A 105 -17.56 -1.79 -1.40
C LEU A 105 -18.11 -3.21 -1.15
N LYS A 106 -19.15 -3.61 -1.91
CA LYS A 106 -19.65 -4.99 -1.87
C LYS A 106 -18.61 -5.97 -2.41
N LEU A 107 -18.01 -5.69 -3.58
CA LEU A 107 -16.98 -6.54 -4.17
C LEU A 107 -15.75 -6.67 -3.25
N MET A 108 -15.27 -5.56 -2.68
CA MET A 108 -14.15 -5.59 -1.73
C MET A 108 -14.44 -6.50 -0.54
N ASN A 109 -15.67 -6.44 -0.01
CA ASN A 109 -16.06 -7.32 1.08
C ASN A 109 -16.13 -8.81 0.66
N GLU A 110 -16.58 -9.10 -0.56
CA GLU A 110 -16.60 -10.46 -1.10
C GLU A 110 -15.17 -11.03 -1.30
N GLU A 111 -14.23 -10.18 -1.68
CA GLU A 111 -12.82 -10.53 -1.90
C GLU A 111 -11.94 -10.43 -0.63
N ASN A 112 -12.51 -10.08 0.52
CA ASN A 112 -11.78 -9.79 1.76
C ASN A 112 -10.71 -8.70 1.57
N ALA A 113 -10.95 -7.75 0.67
CA ALA A 113 -10.09 -6.59 0.45
C ALA A 113 -10.38 -5.50 1.47
N GLU A 114 -9.34 -4.79 1.90
CA GLU A 114 -9.46 -3.63 2.76
C GLU A 114 -9.73 -2.37 1.94
N ALA A 115 -10.54 -1.48 2.48
CA ALA A 115 -10.78 -0.16 1.92
C ALA A 115 -10.05 0.92 2.72
N GLY A 116 -9.32 1.81 2.05
CA GLY A 116 -8.66 2.99 2.60
C GLY A 116 -9.02 4.26 1.83
N LEU A 117 -8.49 5.40 2.24
CA LEU A 117 -8.66 6.68 1.56
C LEU A 117 -7.34 7.27 1.09
N SER A 118 -7.34 7.82 -0.12
CA SER A 118 -6.21 8.54 -0.70
C SER A 118 -6.32 10.03 -0.42
N THR A 119 -5.21 10.67 -0.07
CA THR A 119 -5.11 12.14 -0.03
C THR A 119 -4.60 12.72 -1.34
N ASP A 120 -4.28 11.88 -2.31
CA ASP A 120 -3.82 12.30 -3.63
C ASP A 120 -4.98 12.74 -4.54
N GLY A 121 -4.65 13.60 -5.49
CA GLY A 121 -5.56 14.16 -6.47
C GLY A 121 -5.15 15.58 -6.86
N LYS A 122 -6.04 16.29 -7.53
CA LYS A 122 -5.87 17.69 -7.95
C LYS A 122 -7.17 18.48 -7.84
N GLY A 123 -7.07 19.81 -7.97
CA GLY A 123 -8.26 20.68 -7.93
C GLY A 123 -8.78 20.97 -6.52
N PHE A 124 -7.94 20.86 -5.51
CA PHE A 124 -8.22 21.26 -4.13
C PHE A 124 -7.05 22.06 -3.55
N SER A 125 -7.30 22.85 -2.51
CA SER A 125 -6.27 23.72 -1.92
C SER A 125 -5.53 23.06 -0.76
N THR A 126 -6.18 22.18 -0.02
CA THR A 126 -5.61 21.47 1.14
C THR A 126 -6.12 20.03 1.21
N ILE A 127 -5.35 19.14 1.85
CA ILE A 127 -5.75 17.76 2.11
C ILE A 127 -7.03 17.71 2.95
N GLU A 128 -7.18 18.61 3.93
CA GLU A 128 -8.37 18.72 4.75
C GLU A 128 -9.62 19.00 3.91
N GLU A 129 -9.53 19.94 2.95
CA GLU A 129 -10.61 20.24 2.00
C GLU A 129 -11.01 18.99 1.21
N LYS A 130 -10.01 18.27 0.66
CA LYS A 130 -10.24 17.03 -0.09
C LYS A 130 -10.97 15.99 0.74
N LEU A 131 -10.41 15.65 1.91
CA LEU A 131 -11.00 14.64 2.80
C LEU A 131 -12.38 15.06 3.30
N GLY A 132 -12.61 16.37 3.50
CA GLY A 132 -13.92 16.90 3.84
C GLY A 132 -14.96 16.68 2.73
N ARG A 133 -14.58 16.86 1.45
CA ARG A 133 -15.44 16.57 0.29
C ARG A 133 -15.71 15.08 0.16
N ASP A 134 -14.67 14.25 0.29
CA ASP A 134 -14.81 12.78 0.28
C ASP A 134 -15.76 12.31 1.37
N ARG A 135 -15.59 12.84 2.58
CA ARG A 135 -16.43 12.50 3.73
C ARG A 135 -17.91 12.84 3.51
N LEU A 136 -18.21 14.01 2.97
CA LEU A 136 -19.59 14.37 2.67
C LEU A 136 -20.25 13.36 1.75
N TYR A 137 -19.55 12.96 0.68
CA TYR A 137 -20.02 11.92 -0.22
C TYR A 137 -20.18 10.56 0.47
N LEU A 138 -19.20 10.14 1.27
CA LEU A 138 -19.22 8.87 2.00
C LEU A 138 -20.32 8.78 3.04
N VAL A 139 -20.61 9.86 3.78
CA VAL A 139 -21.66 9.92 4.80
C VAL A 139 -23.04 9.72 4.18
N ASP A 140 -23.30 10.32 3.04
CA ASP A 140 -24.56 10.18 2.33
C ASP A 140 -24.79 8.76 1.79
N GLN A 141 -23.71 8.04 1.47
CA GLN A 141 -23.78 6.72 0.86
C GLN A 141 -23.55 5.57 1.85
N SER A 142 -22.76 5.78 2.90
CA SER A 142 -22.43 4.74 3.85
C SER A 142 -21.90 5.26 5.18
N ASN A 143 -22.80 5.33 6.17
CA ASN A 143 -22.41 5.58 7.56
C ASN A 143 -21.68 4.39 8.24
N LYS A 144 -21.42 3.30 7.51
CA LYS A 144 -20.96 2.04 8.09
C LYS A 144 -19.44 1.84 7.98
N TYR A 145 -18.81 2.52 7.03
CA TYR A 145 -17.39 2.32 6.75
C TYR A 145 -16.54 3.31 7.53
N LYS A 146 -15.61 2.76 8.30
CA LYS A 146 -14.56 3.52 9.00
C LYS A 146 -13.23 3.15 8.36
N PHE A 147 -12.60 4.13 7.73
CA PHE A 147 -11.32 3.93 7.07
C PHE A 147 -10.20 4.20 8.06
N SER A 148 -9.32 3.21 8.26
CA SER A 148 -8.15 3.34 9.13
C SER A 148 -6.86 3.55 8.35
N VAL A 149 -6.87 3.23 7.06
CA VAL A 149 -5.71 3.30 6.17
C VAL A 149 -5.83 4.50 5.25
N TYR A 150 -4.75 5.27 5.15
CA TYR A 150 -4.65 6.44 4.29
C TYR A 150 -3.37 6.37 3.45
N TYR A 151 -3.48 6.77 2.18
CA TYR A 151 -2.34 7.03 1.33
C TYR A 151 -2.06 8.53 1.31
N SER A 152 -0.78 8.88 1.34
CA SER A 152 -0.31 10.25 1.18
C SER A 152 0.99 10.25 0.39
N LYS A 153 1.19 11.23 -0.48
CA LYS A 153 2.51 11.46 -1.08
C LYS A 153 3.53 11.72 0.02
N GLU A 154 4.77 11.29 -0.18
CA GLU A 154 5.84 11.46 0.81
C GLU A 154 5.98 12.90 1.30
N SER A 155 5.86 13.89 0.40
CA SER A 155 5.90 15.32 0.73
C SER A 155 4.83 15.75 1.74
N ASP A 156 3.69 15.07 1.75
CA ASP A 156 2.45 15.48 2.38
C ASP A 156 2.12 14.67 3.64
N ILE A 157 2.93 13.66 3.97
CA ILE A 157 2.72 12.76 5.13
C ILE A 157 2.50 13.56 6.42
N LYS A 158 3.32 14.60 6.67
CA LYS A 158 3.20 15.40 7.89
C LYS A 158 1.88 16.16 7.98
N GLU A 159 1.38 16.66 6.86
CA GLU A 159 0.08 17.32 6.80
C GLU A 159 -1.05 16.30 7.01
N THR A 160 -0.97 15.16 6.33
CA THR A 160 -1.95 14.07 6.46
C THR A 160 -2.04 13.58 7.91
N VAL A 161 -0.92 13.29 8.57
CA VAL A 161 -0.90 12.80 9.95
C VAL A 161 -1.50 13.82 10.93
N ARG A 162 -1.33 15.11 10.70
CA ARG A 162 -1.95 16.16 11.55
C ARG A 162 -3.48 16.14 11.53
N LEU A 163 -4.08 15.53 10.52
CA LEU A 163 -5.54 15.38 10.44
C LEU A 163 -6.04 14.16 11.21
N SER A 164 -5.16 13.32 11.75
CA SER A 164 -5.56 12.20 12.61
C SER A 164 -6.38 12.70 13.80
N GLY A 165 -7.50 12.03 14.06
CA GLY A 165 -8.44 12.42 15.11
C GLY A 165 -9.36 13.59 14.78
N THR A 166 -9.19 14.25 13.62
CA THR A 166 -10.17 15.22 13.13
C THR A 166 -11.41 14.51 12.60
N VAL A 167 -12.47 15.28 12.34
CA VAL A 167 -13.72 14.75 11.79
C VAL A 167 -13.52 14.11 10.40
N GLU A 168 -12.56 14.62 9.63
CA GLU A 168 -12.22 14.15 8.27
C GLU A 168 -11.45 12.83 8.30
N ALA A 169 -10.72 12.56 9.39
CA ALA A 169 -9.82 11.39 9.52
C ALA A 169 -9.88 10.77 10.94
N GLU A 170 -11.08 10.66 11.51
CA GLU A 170 -11.33 10.20 12.88
C GLU A 170 -10.71 8.84 13.22
N ASN A 171 -10.64 7.95 12.25
CA ASN A 171 -10.17 6.58 12.45
C ASN A 171 -8.83 6.30 11.75
N MET A 172 -8.05 7.32 11.42
CA MET A 172 -6.74 7.14 10.82
C MET A 172 -5.77 6.50 11.82
N HIS A 173 -5.24 5.34 11.46
CA HIS A 173 -4.21 4.61 12.24
C HIS A 173 -2.99 4.23 11.40
N THR A 174 -3.14 4.15 10.08
CA THR A 174 -2.10 3.72 9.16
C THR A 174 -1.97 4.70 8.02
N VAL A 175 -0.75 5.16 7.75
CA VAL A 175 -0.43 5.96 6.56
C VAL A 175 0.61 5.23 5.73
N THR A 176 0.36 5.12 4.43
CA THR A 176 1.32 4.61 3.44
C THR A 176 1.67 5.70 2.43
N SER A 177 2.82 5.58 1.80
CA SER A 177 3.25 6.48 0.72
C SER A 177 3.98 5.74 -0.38
N ASP A 178 4.26 6.47 -1.46
CA ASP A 178 5.09 6.01 -2.56
C ASP A 178 6.43 5.47 -2.07
N PHE A 179 7.01 4.62 -2.91
CA PHE A 179 8.37 4.19 -2.69
C PHE A 179 9.35 5.38 -2.79
N SER A 180 10.20 5.52 -1.78
CA SER A 180 11.33 6.44 -1.79
C SER A 180 12.59 5.71 -1.28
N ASP A 181 13.66 5.74 -2.08
CA ASP A 181 14.93 5.11 -1.72
C ASP A 181 15.66 5.95 -0.67
N GLY A 182 15.80 5.43 0.54
CA GLY A 182 16.39 6.14 1.68
C GLY A 182 15.39 6.71 2.68
N ALA A 183 14.08 6.58 2.43
CA ALA A 183 13.07 6.88 3.42
C ALA A 183 13.02 5.81 4.53
N ASN A 184 12.50 6.18 5.69
CA ASN A 184 12.10 5.20 6.69
C ASN A 184 10.95 4.37 6.13
N LEU A 185 11.10 3.05 6.15
CA LEU A 185 10.06 2.16 5.63
C LEU A 185 8.96 1.91 6.66
N LEU A 186 9.34 1.80 7.92
CA LEU A 186 8.46 1.47 9.04
C LEU A 186 8.76 2.42 10.19
N SER A 187 7.77 3.14 10.67
CA SER A 187 7.91 4.00 11.85
C SER A 187 6.54 4.39 12.41
N PHE A 188 6.54 4.88 13.64
CA PHE A 188 5.41 5.66 14.13
C PHE A 188 5.52 7.08 13.57
N ALA A 189 4.46 7.54 12.91
CA ALA A 189 4.37 8.93 12.45
C ALA A 189 3.89 9.85 13.59
N ASP A 190 3.04 9.32 14.46
CA ASP A 190 2.51 9.88 15.69
C ASP A 190 2.21 8.70 16.62
N ASP A 191 1.92 8.92 17.91
CA ASP A 191 1.63 7.85 18.88
C ASP A 191 0.49 6.93 18.41
N ASP A 192 -0.50 7.48 17.70
CA ASP A 192 -1.67 6.74 17.22
C ASP A 192 -1.58 6.32 15.74
N VAL A 193 -0.62 6.83 14.97
CA VAL A 193 -0.50 6.58 13.53
C VAL A 193 0.81 5.92 13.19
N THR A 194 0.75 4.77 12.53
CA THR A 194 1.91 4.06 12.01
C THR A 194 2.13 4.42 10.54
N TYR A 195 3.38 4.66 10.19
CA TYR A 195 3.81 4.83 8.80
C TYR A 195 4.34 3.50 8.26
N ILE A 196 3.82 3.09 7.10
CA ILE A 196 4.20 1.87 6.38
C ILE A 196 4.49 2.26 4.93
N GLY A 197 5.76 2.45 4.59
CA GLY A 197 6.18 2.84 3.25
C GLY A 197 6.06 1.72 2.22
N ALA A 198 5.87 2.08 0.95
CA ALA A 198 6.01 1.13 -0.14
C ALA A 198 7.47 0.68 -0.29
N THR A 199 7.67 -0.61 -0.58
CA THR A 199 9.00 -1.17 -0.88
C THR A 199 9.31 -1.14 -2.38
N ILE A 200 8.27 -1.06 -3.22
CA ILE A 200 8.38 -1.07 -4.67
C ILE A 200 7.16 -0.44 -5.33
N ASP A 201 7.37 0.21 -6.47
CA ASP A 201 6.32 0.55 -7.45
C ASP A 201 5.95 -0.72 -8.24
N GLY A 202 4.69 -1.15 -8.15
CA GLY A 202 4.23 -2.36 -8.83
C GLY A 202 4.16 -2.28 -10.36
N PHE A 203 4.41 -1.11 -10.93
CA PHE A 203 4.54 -0.91 -12.38
C PHE A 203 6.00 -0.80 -12.86
N SER A 204 6.95 -0.92 -11.96
CA SER A 204 8.37 -0.84 -12.24
C SER A 204 9.08 -2.15 -11.95
N HIS A 205 10.13 -2.45 -12.71
CA HIS A 205 10.98 -3.60 -12.46
C HIS A 205 12.38 -3.35 -13.04
N THR A 206 13.33 -3.26 -12.15
CA THR A 206 14.74 -3.15 -12.50
C THR A 206 15.55 -4.13 -11.66
N TYR A 207 16.78 -4.41 -12.08
CA TYR A 207 17.69 -5.25 -11.30
C TYR A 207 17.98 -4.66 -9.90
N THR A 208 18.02 -3.34 -9.81
CA THR A 208 18.23 -2.65 -8.52
C THR A 208 17.02 -2.86 -7.59
N GLU A 209 15.81 -2.81 -8.13
CA GLU A 209 14.58 -3.10 -7.37
C GLU A 209 14.54 -4.54 -6.88
N ASP A 210 14.91 -5.51 -7.71
CA ASP A 210 15.04 -6.90 -7.27
C ASP A 210 15.96 -7.06 -6.05
N MET A 211 17.14 -6.45 -6.12
CA MET A 211 18.13 -6.49 -5.04
C MET A 211 17.56 -5.85 -3.75
N ARG A 212 16.89 -4.72 -3.91
CA ARG A 212 16.28 -3.99 -2.78
C ARG A 212 15.18 -4.80 -2.12
N VAL A 213 14.22 -5.30 -2.90
CA VAL A 213 13.11 -6.08 -2.37
C VAL A 213 13.61 -7.32 -1.65
N LYS A 214 14.48 -8.10 -2.28
CA LYS A 214 15.08 -9.29 -1.65
C LYS A 214 15.86 -8.95 -0.38
N GLY A 215 16.56 -7.80 -0.36
CA GLY A 215 17.24 -7.32 0.82
C GLY A 215 16.30 -7.01 1.98
N LEU A 216 15.20 -6.32 1.71
CA LEU A 216 14.20 -5.97 2.71
C LEU A 216 13.45 -7.19 3.21
N GLU A 217 13.04 -8.08 2.32
CA GLU A 217 12.35 -9.32 2.69
C GLU A 217 13.24 -10.20 3.56
N THR A 218 14.54 -10.32 3.23
CA THR A 218 15.50 -11.10 4.03
C THR A 218 15.73 -10.48 5.41
N ALA A 219 15.88 -9.16 5.49
CA ALA A 219 16.24 -8.49 6.74
C ALA A 219 15.04 -8.21 7.65
N LEU A 220 13.90 -7.81 7.08
CA LEU A 220 12.73 -7.35 7.82
C LEU A 220 11.51 -8.28 7.67
N GLY A 221 11.53 -9.22 6.71
CA GLY A 221 10.35 -10.03 6.41
C GLY A 221 9.16 -9.16 5.99
N TYR A 222 9.40 -8.12 5.20
CA TYR A 222 8.42 -7.12 4.84
C TYR A 222 8.48 -6.77 3.37
N SER A 223 7.31 -6.71 2.74
CA SER A 223 7.13 -6.19 1.38
C SER A 223 5.78 -5.48 1.26
N ASN A 224 5.78 -4.29 0.66
CA ASN A 224 4.57 -3.56 0.29
C ASN A 224 4.68 -3.11 -1.18
N ILE A 225 3.94 -3.78 -2.06
CA ILE A 225 3.85 -3.43 -3.48
C ILE A 225 2.76 -2.37 -3.60
N LEU A 226 3.10 -1.18 -4.10
CA LEU A 226 2.16 -0.09 -4.30
C LEU A 226 1.99 0.19 -5.79
N CYS A 227 0.74 0.27 -6.25
CA CYS A 227 0.37 0.62 -7.62
C CYS A 227 -0.54 1.84 -7.61
N ASP A 228 -0.08 2.94 -8.19
CA ASP A 228 -0.96 4.10 -8.41
C ASP A 228 -1.79 3.91 -9.68
N MET A 229 -3.07 3.64 -9.47
CA MET A 229 -4.02 3.36 -10.55
C MET A 229 -4.55 4.64 -11.22
N SER A 230 -4.26 5.83 -10.70
CA SER A 230 -4.58 7.08 -11.38
C SER A 230 -3.90 7.19 -12.75
N ARG A 231 -2.75 6.52 -12.92
CA ARG A 231 -2.04 6.43 -14.20
C ARG A 231 -2.89 5.85 -15.33
N VAL A 232 -3.88 5.01 -15.02
CA VAL A 232 -4.82 4.49 -16.02
C VAL A 232 -5.75 5.58 -16.55
N SER A 233 -6.25 6.44 -15.65
CA SER A 233 -7.18 7.51 -15.97
C SER A 233 -6.50 8.79 -16.45
N TRP A 234 -5.28 9.03 -15.97
CA TRP A 234 -4.48 10.23 -16.22
C TRP A 234 -3.09 9.84 -16.74
N PRO A 235 -3.02 9.17 -17.92
CA PRO A 235 -1.74 8.70 -18.45
C PRO A 235 -0.86 9.89 -18.85
N GLU A 236 0.39 9.88 -18.40
CA GLU A 236 1.39 10.88 -18.80
C GLU A 236 2.04 10.55 -20.14
N ASN A 237 2.01 9.27 -20.52
CA ASN A 237 2.63 8.79 -21.76
C ASN A 237 2.03 7.45 -22.21
N ASP A 238 2.41 7.00 -23.41
CA ASP A 238 1.94 5.74 -24.01
C ASP A 238 2.25 4.46 -23.18
N THR A 239 3.14 4.53 -22.20
CA THR A 239 3.45 3.38 -21.34
C THR A 239 2.46 3.22 -20.19
N ASP A 240 1.61 4.22 -19.97
CA ASP A 240 0.57 4.23 -18.92
C ASP A 240 -0.78 3.70 -19.43
N ARG A 241 -0.85 3.26 -20.69
CA ARG A 241 -2.03 2.53 -21.17
C ARG A 241 -2.22 1.25 -20.37
N PHE A 242 -3.46 0.95 -20.02
CA PHE A 242 -3.76 -0.16 -19.12
C PHE A 242 -3.25 -1.51 -19.63
N GLU A 243 -3.26 -1.76 -20.95
CA GLU A 243 -2.71 -3.00 -21.50
C GLU A 243 -1.25 -3.22 -21.10
N LYS A 244 -0.44 -2.14 -21.12
CA LYS A 244 0.96 -2.20 -20.71
C LYS A 244 1.13 -2.21 -19.19
N LEU A 245 0.29 -1.46 -18.48
CA LEU A 245 0.31 -1.45 -17.02
C LEU A 245 -0.15 -2.79 -16.45
N SER A 246 -1.18 -3.41 -17.01
CA SER A 246 -1.67 -4.72 -16.54
C SER A 246 -0.66 -5.84 -16.77
N GLU A 247 0.08 -5.81 -17.90
CA GLU A 247 1.17 -6.75 -18.15
C GLU A 247 2.29 -6.60 -17.10
N LYS A 248 2.70 -5.36 -16.82
CA LYS A 248 3.69 -5.07 -15.78
C LYS A 248 3.18 -5.49 -14.40
N PHE A 249 1.98 -5.08 -14.04
CA PHE A 249 1.34 -5.42 -12.76
C PHE A 249 1.32 -6.92 -12.52
N SER A 250 0.76 -7.70 -13.46
CA SER A 250 0.68 -9.15 -13.32
C SER A 250 2.08 -9.78 -13.21
N LYS A 251 3.00 -9.40 -14.11
CA LYS A 251 4.35 -9.98 -14.15
C LYS A 251 5.16 -9.64 -12.89
N TYR A 252 5.12 -8.38 -12.44
CA TYR A 252 5.97 -7.94 -11.33
C TYR A 252 5.39 -8.38 -10.00
N THR A 253 4.07 -8.31 -9.84
CA THR A 253 3.41 -8.88 -8.67
C THR A 253 3.72 -10.37 -8.54
N ASP A 254 3.60 -11.15 -9.62
CA ASP A 254 3.99 -12.57 -9.62
C ASP A 254 5.46 -12.75 -9.20
N THR A 255 6.37 -11.96 -9.76
CA THR A 255 7.81 -12.09 -9.49
C THR A 255 8.14 -11.82 -8.03
N TYR A 256 7.63 -10.72 -7.48
CA TYR A 256 7.93 -10.33 -6.11
C TYR A 256 7.17 -11.18 -5.09
N TRP A 257 5.91 -11.48 -5.36
CA TRP A 257 5.06 -12.23 -4.45
C TRP A 257 5.48 -13.70 -4.30
N GLN A 258 5.81 -14.33 -5.42
CA GLN A 258 6.13 -15.75 -5.43
C GLN A 258 7.50 -16.10 -4.86
N SER A 259 8.42 -15.16 -4.83
CA SER A 259 9.77 -15.36 -4.32
C SER A 259 9.79 -15.59 -2.81
N PHE A 260 8.79 -15.09 -2.07
CA PHE A 260 8.75 -15.09 -0.61
C PHE A 260 7.40 -15.57 -0.04
N LYS A 261 6.92 -16.69 -0.56
CA LYS A 261 5.65 -17.34 -0.12
C LYS A 261 5.58 -17.68 1.36
N VAL A 262 6.66 -17.55 2.09
CA VAL A 262 6.72 -17.85 3.53
C VAL A 262 6.16 -16.71 4.38
N PHE A 263 6.10 -15.48 3.84
CA PHE A 263 5.52 -14.36 4.56
C PHE A 263 4.00 -14.39 4.47
N GLU A 264 3.36 -13.92 5.53
CA GLU A 264 1.92 -13.84 5.56
C GLU A 264 1.41 -12.70 4.69
N GLN A 265 0.35 -13.00 3.98
CA GLN A 265 -0.36 -12.03 3.16
C GLN A 265 -1.30 -11.24 4.05
N THR A 266 -1.09 -9.93 4.08
CA THR A 266 -1.80 -9.02 4.98
C THR A 266 -2.41 -7.86 4.20
N THR A 267 -3.48 -7.31 4.74
CA THR A 267 -3.90 -5.95 4.40
C THR A 267 -3.02 -4.95 5.13
N LEU A 268 -3.12 -3.65 4.82
CA LEU A 268 -2.29 -2.64 5.48
C LEU A 268 -2.63 -2.48 6.97
N SER A 269 -3.87 -2.63 7.39
CA SER A 269 -4.21 -2.59 8.82
C SER A 269 -3.74 -3.84 9.57
N GLU A 270 -3.74 -5.01 8.93
CA GLU A 270 -3.13 -6.22 9.50
C GLU A 270 -1.60 -6.07 9.61
N CYS A 271 -0.98 -5.46 8.58
CA CYS A 271 0.44 -5.11 8.58
C CYS A 271 0.76 -4.11 9.70
N ASP A 272 -0.06 -3.07 9.89
CA ASP A 272 0.11 -2.08 10.95
C ASP A 272 0.27 -2.74 12.31
N ARG A 273 -0.61 -3.66 12.67
CA ARG A 273 -0.50 -4.41 13.93
C ARG A 273 0.86 -5.11 14.06
N ARG A 274 1.33 -5.76 12.99
CA ARG A 274 2.64 -6.44 12.97
C ARG A 274 3.81 -5.48 13.08
N VAL A 275 3.72 -4.34 12.40
CA VAL A 275 4.75 -3.30 12.46
C VAL A 275 4.81 -2.70 13.87
N ARG A 276 3.67 -2.42 14.51
CA ARG A 276 3.63 -1.94 15.90
C ARG A 276 4.31 -2.92 16.85
N ASN A 277 4.00 -4.20 16.72
CA ASN A 277 4.64 -5.25 17.51
C ASN A 277 6.14 -5.33 17.24
N PHE A 278 6.56 -5.29 15.98
CA PHE A 278 7.96 -5.30 15.59
C PHE A 278 8.73 -4.10 16.18
N LEU A 279 8.17 -2.91 16.14
CA LEU A 279 8.81 -1.69 16.64
C LEU A 279 8.81 -1.62 18.18
N ALA A 280 7.85 -2.24 18.85
CA ALA A 280 7.74 -2.26 20.30
C ALA A 280 8.47 -3.46 20.95
N LEU A 281 8.91 -4.42 20.15
CA LEU A 281 9.54 -5.64 20.63
C LEU A 281 10.90 -5.34 21.27
N ASP A 282 11.11 -5.86 22.48
CA ASP A 282 12.43 -5.94 23.11
C ASP A 282 12.85 -7.39 23.24
N TYR A 283 14.07 -7.71 22.84
CA TYR A 283 14.59 -9.05 22.90
C TYR A 283 16.08 -9.10 23.22
N ASN A 284 16.48 -10.16 23.91
CA ASN A 284 17.87 -10.46 24.19
C ASN A 284 18.13 -11.94 23.95
N SER A 285 19.28 -12.27 23.37
CA SER A 285 19.70 -13.64 23.17
C SER A 285 21.07 -13.89 23.78
N GLU A 286 21.21 -15.00 24.53
CA GLU A 286 22.45 -15.44 25.12
C GLU A 286 22.71 -16.90 24.75
N ARG A 287 23.87 -17.17 24.16
CA ARG A 287 24.32 -18.54 23.87
C ARG A 287 25.17 -19.07 25.02
N LYS A 288 24.80 -20.26 25.52
CA LYS A 288 25.61 -21.04 26.46
C LYS A 288 25.82 -22.44 25.86
N ASP A 289 27.03 -22.70 25.43
CA ASP A 289 27.41 -23.94 24.74
C ASP A 289 26.55 -24.18 23.47
N GLU A 290 25.75 -25.22 23.45
CA GLU A 290 24.84 -25.56 22.34
C GLU A 290 23.42 -25.01 22.50
N THR A 291 23.16 -24.30 23.60
CA THR A 291 21.84 -23.74 23.91
C THR A 291 21.81 -22.24 23.71
N VAL A 292 20.80 -21.74 23.01
CA VAL A 292 20.50 -20.33 22.91
C VAL A 292 19.29 -20.01 23.77
N ASN A 293 19.43 -19.12 24.74
CA ASN A 293 18.34 -18.58 25.54
C ASN A 293 17.87 -17.28 24.90
N LEU A 294 16.62 -17.23 24.52
CA LEU A 294 15.96 -16.04 24.00
C LEU A 294 14.98 -15.52 25.03
N THR A 295 15.16 -14.25 25.42
CA THR A 295 14.18 -13.52 26.24
C THR A 295 13.52 -12.48 25.37
N VAL A 296 12.18 -12.47 25.36
CA VAL A 296 11.38 -11.57 24.53
C VAL A 296 10.39 -10.85 25.43
N GLU A 297 10.33 -9.53 25.33
CA GLU A 297 9.35 -8.69 26.01
C GLU A 297 8.48 -7.97 24.99
N ASN A 298 7.24 -7.64 25.35
CA ASN A 298 6.25 -6.99 24.50
C ASN A 298 5.90 -7.78 23.21
N ALA A 299 6.09 -9.10 23.23
CA ALA A 299 5.61 -9.93 22.13
C ALA A 299 4.09 -10.13 22.27
N GLU A 300 3.35 -9.77 21.25
CA GLU A 300 2.00 -10.30 21.06
C GLU A 300 2.10 -11.65 20.35
N ASP A 301 1.23 -12.58 20.75
CA ASP A 301 1.19 -13.94 20.21
C ASP A 301 0.68 -13.88 18.74
N THR A 302 1.60 -13.61 17.84
CA THR A 302 1.36 -13.62 16.38
C THR A 302 2.47 -14.42 15.72
N VAL A 303 2.42 -15.69 15.87
CA VAL A 303 3.25 -16.62 15.08
C VAL A 303 2.39 -17.28 14.04
#